data_c0a47667bbdbfb2ae2aef371d58742d9
#
_entry.id   c0a47667bbdbfb2ae2aef371d58742d9
#
_cell.length_a   1.000
_cell.length_b   1.000
_cell.length_c   1.000
_cell.angle_alpha   90.00
_cell.angle_beta   90.00
_cell.angle_gamma   90.00
#
_symmetry.space_group_name_H-M   'P 1'
#
loop_
_entity.id
_entity.type
_entity.pdbx_description
1 polymer ?
#
loop_
_entity_poly.entity_id
_entity_poly.type
_entity_poly.pdbx_seq_one_letter_code
_entity_poly.pdbx_strand_id
1 'polypeptide(L)'
;MIDVQLPLESQKRLIEIARQTLECVVRRCPSRILSESDPYLDDSSYGAFVTLFKQDELRGCIGTCTPSQCLRDTVVEMTEAAATRDPRVKPVRADELERIHIDISVLSQLANATEPLLLAVGRHGLHVAHGRKRAVFLPQVAVEYAWDMRKFLEETCSKADLPKDAWSWPDTIVSSFTALCIKEENK
;
A
#
# COMPACT_ATOMS: atom_id res chain seq x y z
N MET A 1 9.71 16.48 -1.00
CA MET A 1 8.66 15.52 -0.55
C MET A 1 8.88 15.25 0.92
N ILE A 2 7.83 15.29 1.75
CA ILE A 2 7.90 15.04 3.19
C ILE A 2 7.68 13.56 3.42
N ASP A 3 8.53 12.94 4.24
CA ASP A 3 8.36 11.53 4.61
C ASP A 3 7.09 11.35 5.47
N VAL A 4 6.40 10.23 5.28
CA VAL A 4 5.24 9.88 6.11
C VAL A 4 5.70 9.67 7.56
N GLN A 5 5.07 10.39 8.47
CA GLN A 5 5.35 10.27 9.90
C GLN A 5 4.04 10.09 10.67
N LEU A 6 3.91 8.96 11.34
CA LEU A 6 2.82 8.69 12.28
C LEU A 6 3.40 8.38 13.65
N PRO A 7 2.82 8.93 14.74
CA PRO A 7 3.17 8.53 16.11
C PRO A 7 3.03 7.02 16.29
N LEU A 8 3.86 6.42 17.13
CA LEU A 8 3.84 4.98 17.39
C LEU A 8 2.46 4.49 17.85
N GLU A 9 1.76 5.29 18.63
CA GLU A 9 0.41 4.97 19.10
C GLU A 9 -0.59 4.90 17.95
N SER A 10 -0.53 5.86 17.01
CA SER A 10 -1.38 5.84 15.80
C SER A 10 -1.04 4.64 14.90
N GLN A 11 0.24 4.25 14.81
CA GLN A 11 0.66 3.06 14.07
C GLN A 11 0.06 1.78 14.68
N LYS A 12 0.13 1.60 16.00
CA LYS A 12 -0.46 0.46 16.72
C LYS A 12 -1.97 0.41 16.51
N ARG A 13 -2.64 1.56 16.67
CA ARG A 13 -4.08 1.67 16.46
C ARG A 13 -4.49 1.29 15.03
N LEU A 14 -3.67 1.65 14.04
CA LEU A 14 -3.94 1.30 12.64
C LEU A 14 -3.87 -0.21 12.40
N ILE A 15 -2.90 -0.91 13.01
CA ILE A 15 -2.82 -2.37 13.00
C ILE A 15 -4.02 -3.01 13.68
N GLU A 16 -4.44 -2.49 14.84
CA GLU A 16 -5.63 -2.99 15.56
C GLU A 16 -6.90 -2.86 14.72
N ILE A 17 -7.08 -1.72 14.05
CA ILE A 17 -8.20 -1.49 13.12
C ILE A 17 -8.18 -2.52 11.99
N ALA A 18 -7.02 -2.74 11.37
CA ALA A 18 -6.88 -3.72 10.30
C ALA A 18 -7.16 -5.15 10.79
N ARG A 19 -6.65 -5.53 11.98
CA ARG A 19 -6.88 -6.85 12.59
C ARG A 19 -8.36 -7.09 12.88
N GLN A 20 -9.02 -6.14 13.53
CA GLN A 20 -10.45 -6.22 13.83
C GLN A 20 -11.28 -6.31 12.54
N THR A 21 -10.93 -5.51 11.53
CA THR A 21 -11.60 -5.55 10.22
C THR A 21 -11.45 -6.92 9.58
N LEU A 22 -10.23 -7.46 9.53
CA LEU A 22 -9.96 -8.79 8.97
C LEU A 22 -10.81 -9.87 9.65
N GLU A 23 -10.83 -9.88 10.98
CA GLU A 23 -11.60 -10.84 11.77
C GLU A 23 -13.10 -10.72 11.52
N CYS A 24 -13.63 -9.49 11.52
CA CYS A 24 -15.05 -9.25 11.30
C CYS A 24 -15.50 -9.64 9.90
N VAL A 25 -14.73 -9.29 8.88
CA VAL A 25 -15.04 -9.63 7.48
C VAL A 25 -15.02 -11.14 7.27
N VAL A 26 -13.99 -11.83 7.76
CA VAL A 26 -13.84 -13.27 7.58
C VAL A 26 -14.88 -14.06 8.40
N ARG A 27 -15.21 -13.62 9.60
CA ARG A 27 -16.23 -14.24 10.48
C ARG A 27 -17.66 -13.77 10.19
N ARG A 28 -17.82 -12.79 9.25
CA ARG A 28 -19.11 -12.17 8.91
C ARG A 28 -19.82 -11.57 10.12
N CYS A 29 -19.08 -10.93 11.03
CA CYS A 29 -19.64 -10.24 12.17
C CYS A 29 -19.69 -8.73 11.94
N PRO A 30 -20.56 -7.99 12.63
CA PRO A 30 -20.60 -6.53 12.55
C PRO A 30 -19.26 -5.94 13.01
N SER A 31 -18.70 -5.03 12.18
CA SER A 31 -17.48 -4.31 12.57
C SER A 31 -17.79 -3.37 13.74
N ARG A 32 -17.04 -3.52 14.83
CA ARG A 32 -16.98 -2.57 15.94
C ARG A 32 -15.65 -1.81 15.83
N ILE A 33 -15.51 -0.96 14.81
CA ILE A 33 -14.34 -0.09 14.74
C ILE A 33 -14.48 0.92 15.88
N LEU A 34 -13.50 0.93 16.79
CA LEU A 34 -13.43 1.91 17.87
C LEU A 34 -13.26 3.29 17.26
N SER A 35 -14.22 4.17 17.53
CA SER A 35 -14.32 5.51 16.94
C SER A 35 -13.59 6.58 17.76
N GLU A 36 -12.47 6.26 18.39
CA GLU A 36 -11.65 7.30 18.99
C GLU A 36 -11.03 8.18 17.92
N SER A 37 -11.19 9.48 18.05
CA SER A 37 -10.60 10.47 17.14
C SER A 37 -9.08 10.42 17.25
N ASP A 38 -8.43 10.31 16.11
CA ASP A 38 -6.99 10.36 15.99
C ASP A 38 -6.66 11.23 14.77
N PRO A 39 -6.12 12.46 14.98
CA PRO A 39 -5.93 13.41 13.90
C PRO A 39 -5.02 12.90 12.76
N TYR A 40 -4.14 11.94 13.04
CA TYR A 40 -3.30 11.31 12.02
C TYR A 40 -4.06 10.27 11.20
N LEU A 41 -5.00 9.54 11.82
CA LEU A 41 -5.83 8.54 11.15
C LEU A 41 -7.05 9.16 10.48
N ASP A 42 -7.46 10.35 10.91
CA ASP A 42 -8.55 11.12 10.32
C ASP A 42 -8.08 11.98 9.12
N ASP A 43 -6.78 11.98 8.81
CA ASP A 43 -6.20 12.66 7.65
C ASP A 43 -6.50 11.89 6.36
N SER A 44 -7.00 12.58 5.33
CA SER A 44 -7.35 12.03 4.02
C SER A 44 -6.24 12.17 2.96
N SER A 45 -5.07 12.65 3.36
CA SER A 45 -3.94 12.87 2.43
C SER A 45 -3.11 11.60 2.17
N TYR A 46 -3.29 10.55 2.97
CA TYR A 46 -2.48 9.33 2.91
C TYR A 46 -3.16 8.22 2.13
N GLY A 47 -2.44 7.65 1.13
CA GLY A 47 -2.79 6.36 0.58
C GLY A 47 -2.39 5.21 1.51
N ALA A 48 -2.91 4.01 1.26
CA ALA A 48 -2.50 2.83 2.00
C ALA A 48 -2.56 1.56 1.16
N PHE A 49 -1.61 0.65 1.40
CA PHE A 49 -1.68 -0.75 1.00
C PHE A 49 -1.74 -1.63 2.24
N VAL A 50 -2.62 -2.60 2.23
CA VAL A 50 -2.69 -3.64 3.25
C VAL A 50 -2.27 -4.96 2.64
N THR A 51 -1.23 -5.56 3.22
CA THR A 51 -0.70 -6.85 2.82
C THR A 51 -0.96 -7.86 3.93
N LEU A 52 -1.53 -8.97 3.56
CA LEU A 52 -1.75 -10.12 4.43
C LEU A 52 -0.72 -11.18 4.08
N PHE A 53 0.01 -11.66 5.08
CA PHE A 53 0.96 -12.75 4.94
C PHE A 53 0.50 -13.96 5.78
N LYS A 54 0.81 -15.15 5.29
CA LYS A 54 0.63 -16.39 6.02
C LYS A 54 1.93 -17.18 5.91
N GLN A 55 2.64 -17.35 7.03
CA GLN A 55 3.94 -18.03 7.05
C GLN A 55 4.91 -17.45 6.00
N ASP A 56 5.03 -16.12 5.97
CA ASP A 56 5.84 -15.34 5.03
C ASP A 56 5.42 -15.39 3.54
N GLU A 57 4.36 -16.14 3.21
CA GLU A 57 3.78 -16.15 1.87
C GLU A 57 2.68 -15.09 1.72
N LEU A 58 2.65 -14.43 0.55
CA LEU A 58 1.61 -13.45 0.23
C LEU A 58 0.23 -14.12 0.24
N ARG A 59 -0.67 -13.63 1.10
CA ARG A 59 -2.03 -14.14 1.23
C ARG A 59 -3.10 -13.20 0.69
N GLY A 60 -2.74 -11.96 0.43
CA GLY A 60 -3.54 -10.92 -0.20
C GLY A 60 -2.89 -9.56 -0.05
N CYS A 61 -3.03 -8.69 -1.04
CA CYS A 61 -2.49 -7.33 -0.99
C CYS A 61 -3.30 -6.41 -1.91
N ILE A 62 -3.98 -5.44 -1.32
CA ILE A 62 -4.73 -4.40 -2.05
C ILE A 62 -4.42 -3.04 -1.44
N GLY A 63 -4.45 -2.00 -2.25
CA GLY A 63 -4.21 -0.64 -1.79
C GLY A 63 -4.58 0.42 -2.82
N THR A 64 -4.50 1.67 -2.38
CA THR A 64 -4.69 2.85 -3.22
C THR A 64 -3.64 3.91 -2.92
N CYS A 65 -3.19 4.61 -3.98
CA CYS A 65 -2.34 5.80 -3.85
C CYS A 65 -3.14 7.10 -3.83
N THR A 66 -4.42 7.04 -4.19
CA THR A 66 -5.31 8.20 -4.28
C THR A 66 -6.58 7.92 -3.50
N PRO A 67 -6.52 8.04 -2.16
CA PRO A 67 -7.68 7.78 -1.32
C PRO A 67 -8.76 8.85 -1.54
N SER A 68 -10.01 8.47 -1.33
CA SER A 68 -11.16 9.38 -1.31
C SER A 68 -11.72 9.61 0.10
N GLN A 69 -11.07 9.07 1.12
CA GLN A 69 -11.49 9.05 2.51
C GLN A 69 -10.28 9.11 3.43
N CYS A 70 -10.49 9.22 4.74
CA CYS A 70 -9.40 9.29 5.71
C CYS A 70 -8.59 7.98 5.77
N LEU A 71 -7.38 8.04 6.36
CA LEU A 71 -6.46 6.90 6.43
C LEU A 71 -7.09 5.69 7.13
N ARG A 72 -7.82 5.92 8.23
CA ARG A 72 -8.56 4.87 8.95
C ARG A 72 -9.50 4.10 8.03
N ASP A 73 -10.39 4.80 7.35
CA ASP A 73 -11.41 4.20 6.48
C ASP A 73 -10.76 3.54 5.24
N THR A 74 -9.68 4.15 4.73
CA THR A 74 -8.87 3.56 3.66
C THR A 74 -8.28 2.21 4.09
N VAL A 75 -7.71 2.12 5.30
CA VAL A 75 -7.16 0.85 5.81
C VAL A 75 -8.25 -0.20 6.03
N VAL A 76 -9.42 0.20 6.53
CA VAL A 76 -10.58 -0.70 6.65
C VAL A 76 -10.96 -1.27 5.30
N GLU A 77 -11.17 -0.43 4.30
CA GLU A 77 -11.55 -0.84 2.95
C GLU A 77 -10.48 -1.72 2.29
N MET A 78 -9.20 -1.36 2.41
CA MET A 78 -8.11 -2.12 1.81
C MET A 78 -7.88 -3.46 2.52
N THR A 79 -8.13 -3.54 3.83
CA THR A 79 -8.09 -4.81 4.58
C THR A 79 -9.18 -5.76 4.11
N GLU A 80 -10.42 -5.27 4.01
CA GLU A 80 -11.53 -6.05 3.47
C GLU A 80 -11.21 -6.54 2.05
N ALA A 81 -10.73 -5.64 1.19
CA ALA A 81 -10.39 -5.97 -0.19
C ALA A 81 -9.25 -7.00 -0.28
N ALA A 82 -8.19 -6.86 0.51
CA ALA A 82 -7.07 -7.81 0.56
C ALA A 82 -7.53 -9.21 1.02
N ALA A 83 -8.47 -9.26 1.97
CA ALA A 83 -8.99 -10.52 2.48
C ALA A 83 -9.98 -11.23 1.53
N THR A 84 -10.71 -10.48 0.69
CA THR A 84 -11.86 -11.04 -0.03
C THR A 84 -11.87 -10.80 -1.54
N ARG A 85 -11.15 -9.79 -2.04
CA ARG A 85 -11.25 -9.29 -3.42
C ARG A 85 -9.93 -9.26 -4.18
N ASP A 86 -8.83 -9.77 -3.62
CA ASP A 86 -7.57 -9.90 -4.37
C ASP A 86 -7.71 -11.01 -5.42
N PRO A 87 -7.66 -10.69 -6.73
CA PRO A 87 -7.92 -11.67 -7.79
C PRO A 87 -6.84 -12.75 -7.91
N ARG A 88 -5.68 -12.57 -7.29
CA ARG A 88 -4.54 -13.50 -7.33
C ARG A 88 -4.71 -14.67 -6.37
N VAL A 89 -5.55 -14.52 -5.35
CA VAL A 89 -5.70 -15.49 -4.26
C VAL A 89 -7.17 -15.73 -3.93
N LYS A 90 -7.47 -16.85 -3.28
CA LYS A 90 -8.83 -17.13 -2.78
C LYS A 90 -9.10 -16.27 -1.54
N PRO A 91 -10.39 -15.93 -1.23
CA PRO A 91 -10.74 -15.27 0.02
C PRO A 91 -10.17 -15.95 1.27
N VAL A 92 -9.80 -15.15 2.25
CA VAL A 92 -9.26 -15.64 3.54
C VAL A 92 -10.34 -16.42 4.29
N ARG A 93 -9.95 -17.51 4.94
CA ARG A 93 -10.83 -18.38 5.72
C ARG A 93 -10.60 -18.21 7.20
N ALA A 94 -11.62 -18.52 8.02
CA ALA A 94 -11.57 -18.36 9.46
C ALA A 94 -10.48 -19.20 10.15
N ASP A 95 -10.15 -20.37 9.60
CA ASP A 95 -9.08 -21.25 10.09
C ASP A 95 -7.66 -20.74 9.80
N GLU A 96 -7.53 -19.65 9.04
CA GLU A 96 -6.23 -19.04 8.70
C GLU A 96 -5.88 -17.84 9.60
N LEU A 97 -6.87 -17.21 10.25
CA LEU A 97 -6.75 -15.92 10.94
C LEU A 97 -5.58 -15.83 11.92
N GLU A 98 -5.36 -16.89 12.73
CA GLU A 98 -4.28 -16.93 13.73
C GLU A 98 -2.87 -17.03 13.12
N ARG A 99 -2.77 -17.41 11.85
CA ARG A 99 -1.52 -17.57 11.11
C ARG A 99 -1.26 -16.43 10.13
N ILE A 100 -2.19 -15.48 10.03
CA ILE A 100 -2.03 -14.28 9.20
C ILE A 100 -1.44 -13.17 10.05
N HIS A 101 -0.44 -12.50 9.52
CA HIS A 101 -0.03 -11.20 10.02
C HIS A 101 -0.22 -10.12 8.96
N ILE A 102 -0.30 -8.88 9.42
CA ILE A 102 -0.71 -7.72 8.63
C ILE A 102 0.46 -6.75 8.52
N ASP A 103 0.79 -6.36 7.30
CA ASP A 103 1.66 -5.22 7.01
C ASP A 103 0.83 -4.10 6.38
N ILE A 104 1.03 -2.87 6.86
CA ILE A 104 0.38 -1.68 6.30
C ILE A 104 1.48 -0.76 5.77
N SER A 105 1.41 -0.40 4.49
CA SER A 105 2.24 0.65 3.92
C SER A 105 1.39 1.92 3.76
N VAL A 106 1.67 2.94 4.58
CA VAL A 106 1.05 4.26 4.50
C VAL A 106 1.85 5.11 3.55
N LEU A 107 1.20 5.69 2.54
CA LEU A 107 1.84 6.43 1.45
C LEU A 107 1.60 7.93 1.58
N SER A 108 2.64 8.73 1.31
CA SER A 108 2.46 10.16 1.09
C SER A 108 1.64 10.44 -0.17
N GLN A 109 1.16 11.66 -0.32
CA GLN A 109 0.57 12.12 -1.57
C GLN A 109 1.53 11.91 -2.75
N LEU A 110 0.95 11.58 -3.91
CA LEU A 110 1.71 11.50 -5.15
C LEU A 110 2.23 12.87 -5.54
N ALA A 111 3.52 12.97 -5.80
CA ALA A 111 4.17 14.16 -6.34
C ALA A 111 4.71 13.87 -7.73
N ASN A 112 4.43 14.76 -8.68
CA ASN A 112 4.94 14.62 -10.03
C ASN A 112 6.48 14.63 -10.05
N ALA A 113 7.10 13.65 -10.70
CA ALA A 113 8.55 13.50 -10.82
C ALA A 113 9.01 14.04 -12.18
N THR A 114 9.42 15.30 -12.24
CA THR A 114 9.95 15.92 -13.49
C THR A 114 11.28 15.33 -13.93
N GLU A 115 12.09 14.88 -12.97
CA GLU A 115 13.39 14.24 -13.19
C GLU A 115 13.45 12.88 -12.48
N PRO A 116 12.72 11.86 -12.99
CA PRO A 116 12.52 10.61 -12.26
C PRO A 116 13.81 9.82 -11.99
N LEU A 117 14.85 10.01 -12.81
CA LEU A 117 16.16 9.37 -12.60
C LEU A 117 16.93 9.91 -11.38
N LEU A 118 16.55 11.10 -10.85
CA LEU A 118 17.16 11.69 -9.65
C LEU A 118 16.49 11.22 -8.34
N LEU A 119 15.44 10.43 -8.43
CA LEU A 119 14.79 9.85 -7.25
C LEU A 119 15.73 8.84 -6.54
N ALA A 120 15.55 8.70 -5.24
CA ALA A 120 16.37 7.80 -4.43
C ALA A 120 15.71 6.41 -4.31
N VAL A 121 16.41 5.36 -4.76
CA VAL A 121 16.03 3.96 -4.52
C VAL A 121 15.93 3.67 -3.03
N GLY A 122 14.93 2.91 -2.62
CA GLY A 122 14.64 2.57 -1.24
C GLY A 122 13.88 3.64 -0.44
N ARG A 123 13.85 4.89 -0.91
CA ARG A 123 13.08 5.98 -0.31
C ARG A 123 11.80 6.27 -1.08
N HIS A 124 11.88 6.33 -2.39
CA HIS A 124 10.77 6.72 -3.25
C HIS A 124 10.13 5.49 -3.90
N GLY A 125 8.82 5.36 -3.76
CA GLY A 125 8.00 4.50 -4.59
C GLY A 125 7.65 5.21 -5.89
N LEU A 126 7.23 4.46 -6.88
CA LEU A 126 6.87 4.94 -8.21
C LEU A 126 5.42 4.63 -8.54
N HIS A 127 4.74 5.61 -9.10
CA HIS A 127 3.46 5.46 -9.78
C HIS A 127 3.64 5.94 -11.22
N VAL A 128 3.36 5.06 -12.18
CA VAL A 128 3.36 5.38 -13.61
C VAL A 128 1.95 5.30 -14.14
N ALA A 129 1.53 6.30 -14.92
CA ALA A 129 0.22 6.35 -15.55
C ALA A 129 0.34 6.86 -16.99
N HIS A 130 -0.27 6.13 -17.94
CA HIS A 130 -0.41 6.52 -19.33
C HIS A 130 -1.81 6.15 -19.83
N GLY A 131 -2.64 7.14 -20.06
CA GLY A 131 -4.05 6.93 -20.36
C GLY A 131 -4.76 6.15 -19.25
N ARG A 132 -5.26 4.95 -19.57
CA ARG A 132 -5.94 4.06 -18.59
C ARG A 132 -5.00 3.05 -17.91
N LYS A 133 -3.79 2.89 -18.43
CA LYS A 133 -2.78 1.98 -17.88
C LYS A 133 -2.04 2.64 -16.72
N ARG A 134 -1.91 1.93 -15.61
CA ARG A 134 -1.20 2.44 -14.44
C ARG A 134 -0.62 1.30 -13.61
N ALA A 135 0.50 1.58 -12.96
CA ALA A 135 1.10 0.68 -11.98
C ALA A 135 1.78 1.44 -10.86
N VAL A 136 1.97 0.76 -9.76
CA VAL A 136 2.65 1.24 -8.56
C VAL A 136 3.65 0.20 -8.10
N PHE A 137 4.83 0.66 -7.69
CA PHE A 137 5.74 -0.11 -6.86
C PHE A 137 6.12 0.67 -5.61
N LEU A 138 6.11 -0.01 -4.48
CA LEU A 138 6.57 0.52 -3.19
C LEU A 138 8.10 0.65 -3.19
N PRO A 139 8.66 1.55 -2.35
CA PRO A 139 10.11 1.81 -2.33
C PRO A 139 10.98 0.58 -2.08
N GLN A 140 10.53 -0.34 -1.22
CA GLN A 140 11.27 -1.54 -0.84
C GLN A 140 11.50 -2.51 -1.99
N VAL A 141 10.60 -2.53 -2.99
CA VAL A 141 10.67 -3.47 -4.12
C VAL A 141 11.99 -3.31 -4.90
N ALA A 142 12.40 -2.07 -5.18
CA ALA A 142 13.66 -1.84 -5.88
C ALA A 142 14.89 -2.30 -5.10
N VAL A 143 14.83 -2.23 -3.77
CA VAL A 143 15.89 -2.73 -2.87
C VAL A 143 15.94 -4.26 -2.88
N GLU A 144 14.78 -4.91 -2.76
CA GLU A 144 14.65 -6.38 -2.76
C GLU A 144 15.21 -7.03 -4.04
N TYR A 145 14.97 -6.37 -5.18
CA TYR A 145 15.44 -6.86 -6.49
C TYR A 145 16.79 -6.27 -6.92
N ALA A 146 17.44 -5.46 -6.07
CA ALA A 146 18.68 -4.75 -6.37
C ALA A 146 18.61 -3.93 -7.69
N TRP A 147 17.47 -3.26 -7.94
CA TRP A 147 17.28 -2.41 -9.10
C TRP A 147 17.85 -1.01 -8.85
N ASP A 148 18.50 -0.46 -9.89
CA ASP A 148 18.74 0.97 -9.94
C ASP A 148 17.45 1.74 -10.35
N MET A 149 17.48 3.05 -10.31
CA MET A 149 16.29 3.88 -10.61
C MET A 149 15.79 3.70 -12.05
N ARG A 150 16.68 3.52 -13.02
CA ARG A 150 16.28 3.25 -14.41
C ARG A 150 15.53 1.94 -14.53
N LYS A 151 16.09 0.88 -13.95
CA LYS A 151 15.45 -0.44 -13.93
C LYS A 151 14.12 -0.41 -13.21
N PHE A 152 14.02 0.34 -12.11
CA PHE A 152 12.78 0.51 -11.35
C PHE A 152 11.68 1.17 -12.19
N LEU A 153 12.01 2.23 -12.95
CA LEU A 153 11.09 2.88 -13.89
C LEU A 153 10.63 1.93 -15.00
N GLU A 154 11.57 1.18 -15.60
CA GLU A 154 11.30 0.20 -16.65
C GLU A 154 10.35 -0.90 -16.17
N GLU A 155 10.59 -1.46 -14.99
CA GLU A 155 9.75 -2.51 -14.42
C GLU A 155 8.38 -1.97 -13.97
N THR A 156 8.31 -0.70 -13.54
CA THR A 156 7.03 -0.05 -13.24
C THR A 156 6.20 0.13 -14.51
N CYS A 157 6.83 0.52 -15.63
CA CYS A 157 6.17 0.57 -16.94
C CYS A 157 5.70 -0.82 -17.38
N SER A 158 6.55 -1.84 -17.27
CA SER A 158 6.21 -3.22 -17.61
C SER A 158 5.01 -3.74 -16.80
N LYS A 159 4.96 -3.42 -15.51
CA LYS A 159 3.84 -3.74 -14.63
C LYS A 159 2.53 -3.06 -15.05
N ALA A 160 2.63 -1.87 -15.65
CA ALA A 160 1.49 -1.15 -16.22
C ALA A 160 1.08 -1.66 -17.61
N ASP A 161 1.70 -2.73 -18.12
CA ASP A 161 1.54 -3.21 -19.50
C ASP A 161 1.91 -2.14 -20.54
N LEU A 162 3.00 -1.42 -20.26
CA LEU A 162 3.62 -0.41 -21.12
C LEU A 162 5.02 -0.85 -21.56
N PRO A 163 5.53 -0.34 -22.69
CA PRO A 163 6.94 -0.49 -23.03
C PRO A 163 7.86 0.06 -21.93
N LYS A 164 9.06 -0.51 -21.79
CA LYS A 164 10.00 -0.18 -20.71
C LYS A 164 10.46 1.28 -20.72
N ASP A 165 10.49 1.90 -21.89
CA ASP A 165 10.88 3.30 -22.09
C ASP A 165 9.72 4.29 -21.93
N ALA A 166 8.49 3.82 -21.71
CA ALA A 166 7.29 4.64 -21.64
C ALA A 166 7.32 5.73 -20.55
N TRP A 167 8.14 5.56 -19.51
CA TRP A 167 8.33 6.59 -18.48
C TRP A 167 8.92 7.90 -19.02
N SER A 168 9.55 7.86 -20.20
CA SER A 168 10.12 9.05 -20.87
C SER A 168 9.18 9.69 -21.90
N TRP A 169 7.99 9.13 -22.13
CA TRP A 169 7.05 9.65 -23.11
C TRP A 169 6.33 10.91 -22.60
N PRO A 170 6.03 11.89 -23.49
CA PRO A 170 5.43 13.16 -23.09
C PRO A 170 4.10 13.03 -22.33
N ASP A 171 3.28 12.03 -22.69
CA ASP A 171 1.95 11.81 -22.12
C ASP A 171 1.96 10.82 -20.96
N THR A 172 3.13 10.37 -20.52
CA THR A 172 3.27 9.50 -19.34
C THR A 172 3.53 10.32 -18.10
N ILE A 173 2.69 10.14 -17.10
CA ILE A 173 2.86 10.76 -15.81
C ILE A 173 3.64 9.80 -14.92
N VAL A 174 4.84 10.21 -14.51
CA VAL A 174 5.62 9.56 -13.47
C VAL A 174 5.43 10.35 -12.18
N SER A 175 4.92 9.70 -11.14
CA SER A 175 4.82 10.29 -9.81
C SER A 175 5.62 9.46 -8.81
N SER A 176 6.10 10.13 -7.77
CA SER A 176 6.79 9.48 -6.66
C SER A 176 6.06 9.73 -5.35
N PHE A 177 6.32 8.89 -4.37
CA PHE A 177 5.81 8.99 -3.01
C PHE A 177 6.79 8.35 -2.03
N THR A 178 6.67 8.68 -0.75
CA THR A 178 7.36 7.95 0.32
C THR A 178 6.38 7.01 1.02
N ALA A 179 6.88 6.00 1.71
CA ALA A 179 6.05 5.03 2.42
C ALA A 179 6.59 4.78 3.83
N LEU A 180 5.67 4.71 4.80
CA LEU A 180 5.91 4.19 6.14
C LEU A 180 5.35 2.77 6.20
N CYS A 181 6.23 1.79 6.42
CA CYS A 181 5.82 0.40 6.59
C CYS A 181 5.60 0.09 8.08
N ILE A 182 4.40 -0.33 8.43
CA ILE A 182 3.98 -0.71 9.77
C ILE A 182 3.70 -2.21 9.74
N LYS A 183 4.35 -2.96 10.62
CA LYS A 183 4.18 -4.42 10.72
C LYS A 183 3.48 -4.78 12.00
N GLU A 184 2.57 -5.75 11.92
CA GLU A 184 1.99 -6.34 13.11
C GLU A 184 3.07 -7.11 13.88
N GLU A 185 3.20 -6.86 15.18
CA GLU A 185 4.12 -7.61 16.02
C GLU A 185 3.62 -9.06 16.16
N ASN A 186 4.53 -10.03 15.97
CA ASN A 186 4.21 -11.44 16.20
C ASN A 186 3.84 -11.65 17.67
N LYS A 187 2.67 -12.25 17.88
CA LYS A 187 2.24 -12.71 19.22
C LYS A 187 3.02 -13.92 19.67
#